data_486530f4d81c01bd9dd1cf88746d4980
#
_entry.id   486530f4d81c01bd9dd1cf88746d4980
#
_cell.length_a   1.000
_cell.length_b   1.000
_cell.length_c   1.000
_cell.angle_alpha   90.00
_cell.angle_beta   90.00
_cell.angle_gamma   90.00
#
_symmetry.space_group_name_H-M   'P 1'
#
loop_
_entity.id
_entity.type
_entity.pdbx_description
1 polymer ?
#
loop_
_entity_poly.entity_id
_entity_poly.type
_entity_poly.pdbx_seq_one_letter_code
_entity_poly.pdbx_strand_id
1 'polypeptide(L)'
;MSTILECKNLSKKYGHKLALDGINLSLNSGRIIGLLGPNGSGKTTLIKLINGLLAPTKGELFINGNAPGVETKKIVSYLPERTYLDETQKVSEAITFFEDFYEDFDRTRAISMLEKLHIDPSSRIKTLSKGTKEKVQLILVMSRHAKPVSYTHLRAH
;
A
#
# COMPACT_ATOMS: atom_id res chain seq x y z
N MET A 1 9.03 13.73 -16.43
CA MET A 1 8.39 12.87 -15.42
C MET A 1 9.18 13.01 -14.13
N SER A 2 8.53 13.26 -13.02
CA SER A 2 9.21 13.43 -11.73
C SER A 2 9.52 12.06 -11.10
N THR A 3 10.69 11.95 -10.50
CA THR A 3 11.06 10.76 -9.70
C THR A 3 10.16 10.69 -8.47
N ILE A 4 9.43 9.58 -8.31
CA ILE A 4 8.54 9.37 -7.18
C ILE A 4 9.16 8.53 -6.08
N LEU A 5 10.09 7.65 -6.43
CA LEU A 5 10.82 6.80 -5.48
C LEU A 5 12.30 6.77 -5.88
N GLU A 6 13.17 7.01 -4.92
CA GLU A 6 14.63 6.91 -5.10
C GLU A 6 15.24 6.14 -3.93
N CYS A 7 16.04 5.13 -4.22
CA CYS A 7 16.86 4.39 -3.25
C CYS A 7 18.32 4.57 -3.61
N LYS A 8 19.15 4.91 -2.62
CA LYS A 8 20.60 5.10 -2.76
C LYS A 8 21.34 4.17 -1.80
N ASN A 9 22.01 3.15 -2.35
CA ASN A 9 22.74 2.15 -1.59
C ASN A 9 21.93 1.57 -0.42
N LEU A 10 20.62 1.37 -0.63
CA LEU A 10 19.67 0.99 0.39
C LEU A 10 19.91 -0.44 0.84
N SER A 11 20.18 -0.63 2.13
CA SER A 11 20.38 -1.95 2.74
C SER A 11 19.53 -2.13 3.98
N LYS A 12 19.01 -3.35 4.16
CA LYS A 12 18.26 -3.74 5.35
C LYS A 12 18.74 -5.08 5.88
N LYS A 13 19.11 -5.09 7.16
CA LYS A 13 19.57 -6.28 7.87
C LYS A 13 18.64 -6.58 9.05
N TYR A 14 18.35 -7.85 9.26
CA TYR A 14 17.64 -8.37 10.43
C TYR A 14 18.57 -9.31 11.18
N GLY A 15 19.14 -8.85 12.30
CA GLY A 15 20.20 -9.58 12.99
C GLY A 15 21.37 -9.86 12.03
N HIS A 16 21.63 -11.13 11.74
CA HIS A 16 22.69 -11.55 10.81
C HIS A 16 22.21 -11.70 9.35
N LYS A 17 20.89 -11.68 9.10
CA LYS A 17 20.32 -11.87 7.77
C LYS A 17 20.23 -10.54 7.01
N LEU A 18 20.91 -10.46 5.88
CA LEU A 18 20.80 -9.35 4.94
C LEU A 18 19.57 -9.57 4.02
N ALA A 19 18.59 -8.67 4.11
CA ALA A 19 17.35 -8.75 3.33
C ALA A 19 17.40 -7.88 2.08
N LEU A 20 18.12 -6.75 2.13
CA LEU A 20 18.43 -5.88 0.99
C LEU A 20 19.88 -5.47 1.10
N ASP A 21 20.60 -5.48 -0.02
CA ASP A 21 22.02 -5.16 -0.10
C ASP A 21 22.29 -4.13 -1.19
N GLY A 22 22.61 -2.90 -0.78
CA GLY A 22 23.06 -1.85 -1.68
C GLY A 22 22.12 -1.51 -2.84
N ILE A 23 20.79 -1.56 -2.64
CA ILE A 23 19.82 -1.34 -3.70
C ILE A 23 19.88 0.11 -4.18
N ASN A 24 20.09 0.29 -5.48
CA ASN A 24 19.96 1.55 -6.17
C ASN A 24 18.78 1.46 -7.14
N LEU A 25 17.76 2.29 -6.94
CA LEU A 25 16.51 2.25 -7.69
C LEU A 25 15.95 3.66 -7.85
N SER A 26 15.52 4.01 -9.06
CA SER A 26 14.82 5.24 -9.33
C SER A 26 13.56 4.94 -10.14
N LEU A 27 12.40 5.34 -9.64
CA LEU A 27 11.11 5.12 -10.28
C LEU A 27 10.41 6.46 -10.52
N ASN A 28 9.87 6.61 -11.73
CA ASN A 28 9.14 7.80 -12.13
C ASN A 28 7.64 7.65 -11.88
N SER A 29 6.97 8.78 -11.64
CA SER A 29 5.51 8.85 -11.49
C SER A 29 4.77 8.42 -12.78
N GLY A 30 3.48 8.03 -12.63
CA GLY A 30 2.59 7.72 -13.75
C GLY A 30 2.81 6.34 -14.38
N ARG A 31 3.49 5.42 -13.71
CA ARG A 31 3.73 4.05 -14.18
C ARG A 31 3.23 3.01 -13.18
N ILE A 32 2.75 1.88 -13.71
CA ILE A 32 2.53 0.66 -12.93
C ILE A 32 3.81 -0.17 -13.00
N ILE A 33 4.36 -0.50 -11.85
CA ILE A 33 5.64 -1.18 -11.72
C ILE A 33 5.45 -2.48 -10.95
N GLY A 34 5.79 -3.61 -11.57
CA GLY A 34 5.78 -4.94 -10.93
C GLY A 34 7.11 -5.23 -10.26
N LEU A 35 7.08 -5.56 -8.97
CA LEU A 35 8.24 -6.05 -8.23
C LEU A 35 8.20 -7.58 -8.16
N LEU A 36 8.98 -8.23 -9.00
CA LEU A 36 9.02 -9.69 -9.15
C LEU A 36 10.28 -10.29 -8.51
N GLY A 37 10.17 -11.53 -8.09
CA GLY A 37 11.29 -12.28 -7.52
C GLY A 37 10.84 -13.42 -6.60
N PRO A 38 11.71 -14.38 -6.26
CA PRO A 38 11.38 -15.50 -5.40
C PRO A 38 11.04 -15.08 -3.97
N ASN A 39 10.46 -16.00 -3.20
CA ASN A 39 10.24 -15.76 -1.78
C ASN A 39 11.56 -15.53 -1.06
N GLY A 40 11.60 -14.54 -0.17
CA GLY A 40 12.82 -14.17 0.55
C GLY A 40 13.77 -13.21 -0.19
N SER A 41 13.44 -12.78 -1.43
CA SER A 41 14.27 -11.82 -2.19
C SER A 41 14.19 -10.36 -1.71
N GLY A 42 13.52 -10.09 -0.59
CA GLY A 42 13.47 -8.74 -0.01
C GLY A 42 12.31 -7.85 -0.48
N LYS A 43 11.40 -8.31 -1.36
CA LYS A 43 10.27 -7.52 -1.88
C LYS A 43 9.43 -6.87 -0.78
N THR A 44 8.96 -7.68 0.16
CA THR A 44 8.16 -7.20 1.29
C THR A 44 8.96 -6.25 2.19
N THR A 45 10.26 -6.47 2.34
CA THR A 45 11.16 -5.56 3.09
C THR A 45 11.24 -4.20 2.40
N LEU A 46 11.46 -4.17 1.08
CA LEU A 46 11.50 -2.93 0.31
C LEU A 46 10.18 -2.16 0.43
N ILE A 47 9.04 -2.84 0.26
CA ILE A 47 7.72 -2.23 0.39
C ILE A 47 7.50 -1.66 1.80
N LYS A 48 7.90 -2.37 2.85
CA LYS A 48 7.80 -1.86 4.24
C LYS A 48 8.67 -0.64 4.48
N LEU A 49 9.86 -0.58 3.88
CA LEU A 49 10.73 0.61 3.94
C LEU A 49 10.08 1.80 3.23
N ILE A 50 9.52 1.61 2.03
CA ILE A 50 8.80 2.65 1.28
C ILE A 50 7.64 3.21 2.10
N ASN A 51 6.91 2.35 2.82
CA ASN A 51 5.77 2.77 3.64
C ASN A 51 6.17 3.29 5.04
N GLY A 52 7.47 3.42 5.33
CA GLY A 52 7.95 3.89 6.63
C GLY A 52 7.61 2.97 7.81
N LEU A 53 7.30 1.69 7.52
CA LEU A 53 7.07 0.63 8.53
C LEU A 53 8.37 0.03 9.05
N LEU A 54 9.48 0.30 8.36
CA LEU A 54 10.84 -0.10 8.73
C LEU A 54 11.78 1.06 8.43
N ALA A 55 12.88 1.14 9.19
CA ALA A 55 14.00 2.03 8.87
C ALA A 55 15.11 1.24 8.15
N PRO A 56 15.83 1.84 7.20
CA PRO A 56 16.99 1.22 6.57
C PRO A 56 18.12 1.00 7.58
N THR A 57 18.97 0.00 7.34
CA THR A 57 20.20 -0.21 8.11
C THR A 57 21.32 0.66 7.56
N LYS A 58 21.38 0.83 6.23
CA LYS A 58 22.31 1.72 5.51
C LYS A 58 21.63 2.27 4.28
N GLY A 59 22.19 3.37 3.75
CA GLY A 59 21.68 4.04 2.56
C GLY A 59 20.45 4.87 2.82
N GLU A 60 19.87 5.38 1.77
CA GLU A 60 18.80 6.36 1.81
C GLU A 60 17.63 5.95 0.93
N LEU A 61 16.44 6.38 1.32
CA LEU A 61 15.20 6.20 0.59
C LEU A 61 14.45 7.52 0.57
N PHE A 62 14.00 7.93 -0.61
CA PHE A 62 13.21 9.15 -0.78
C PHE A 62 11.93 8.85 -1.55
N ILE A 63 10.83 9.45 -1.11
CA ILE A 63 9.53 9.42 -1.78
C ILE A 63 9.15 10.86 -2.09
N ASN A 64 9.02 11.17 -3.38
CA ASN A 64 8.80 12.54 -3.86
C ASN A 64 9.80 13.53 -3.24
N GLY A 65 11.08 13.13 -3.13
CA GLY A 65 12.17 13.92 -2.56
C GLY A 65 12.25 13.95 -1.03
N ASN A 66 11.33 13.31 -0.31
CA ASN A 66 11.29 13.29 1.16
C ASN A 66 11.63 11.91 1.70
N ALA A 67 12.36 11.85 2.81
CA ALA A 67 12.55 10.60 3.56
C ALA A 67 11.20 10.08 4.10
N PRO A 68 11.03 8.75 4.24
CA PRO A 68 9.80 8.18 4.79
C PRO A 68 9.45 8.77 6.16
N GLY A 69 8.24 9.32 6.29
CA GLY A 69 7.77 10.01 7.50
C GLY A 69 6.31 10.44 7.38
N VAL A 70 5.90 11.41 8.19
CA VAL A 70 4.52 11.90 8.22
C VAL A 70 4.08 12.42 6.85
N GLU A 71 4.93 13.22 6.20
CA GLU A 71 4.60 13.82 4.89
C GLU A 71 4.48 12.77 3.77
N THR A 72 5.32 11.75 3.79
CA THR A 72 5.22 10.67 2.79
C THR A 72 4.02 9.77 3.03
N LYS A 73 3.58 9.58 4.29
CA LYS A 73 2.35 8.82 4.61
C LYS A 73 1.08 9.48 4.08
N LYS A 74 1.07 10.79 3.89
CA LYS A 74 -0.05 11.49 3.26
C LYS A 74 -0.19 11.16 1.78
N ILE A 75 0.91 10.88 1.10
CA ILE A 75 0.94 10.65 -0.36
C ILE A 75 1.10 9.18 -0.75
N VAL A 76 1.47 8.30 0.17
CA VAL A 76 1.61 6.85 -0.08
C VAL A 76 0.39 6.11 0.43
N SER A 77 -0.20 5.29 -0.42
CA SER A 77 -1.22 4.30 -0.03
C SER A 77 -0.63 2.91 -0.06
N TYR A 78 -0.86 2.15 1.02
CA TYR A 78 -0.36 0.80 1.19
C TYR A 78 -1.50 -0.21 1.36
N LEU A 79 -1.44 -1.27 0.59
CA LEU A 79 -2.37 -2.38 0.71
C LEU A 79 -1.60 -3.61 1.19
N PRO A 80 -1.73 -4.01 2.47
CA PRO A 80 -1.05 -5.17 3.02
C PRO A 80 -1.63 -6.49 2.51
N GLU A 81 -0.85 -7.57 2.59
CA GLU A 81 -1.25 -8.93 2.18
C GLU A 81 -2.42 -9.48 3.01
N ARG A 82 -2.53 -9.05 4.26
CA ARG A 82 -3.61 -9.47 5.16
C ARG A 82 -4.64 -8.37 5.29
N THR A 83 -5.89 -8.77 5.31
CA THR A 83 -6.99 -7.85 5.59
C THR A 83 -6.82 -7.27 6.99
N TYR A 84 -6.84 -5.95 7.09
CA TYR A 84 -6.81 -5.20 8.34
C TYR A 84 -8.19 -4.61 8.70
N LEU A 85 -9.19 -4.91 7.88
CA LEU A 85 -10.55 -4.42 8.11
C LEU A 85 -11.15 -5.11 9.33
N ASP A 86 -11.83 -4.32 10.16
CA ASP A 86 -12.62 -4.86 11.27
C ASP A 86 -13.79 -5.66 10.71
N GLU A 87 -13.78 -6.96 10.97
CA GLU A 87 -14.79 -7.88 10.45
C GLU A 87 -16.19 -7.64 11.02
N THR A 88 -16.30 -6.95 12.16
CA THR A 88 -17.60 -6.64 12.78
C THR A 88 -18.33 -5.48 12.13
N GLN A 89 -17.59 -4.60 11.43
CA GLN A 89 -18.13 -3.44 10.74
C GLN A 89 -18.85 -3.79 9.44
N LYS A 90 -19.72 -2.87 8.99
CA LYS A 90 -20.24 -2.85 7.63
C LYS A 90 -19.22 -2.22 6.67
N VAL A 91 -19.36 -2.52 5.38
CA VAL A 91 -18.53 -1.88 4.34
C VAL A 91 -18.70 -0.36 4.36
N SER A 92 -19.93 0.15 4.56
CA SER A 92 -20.23 1.59 4.67
C SER A 92 -19.54 2.24 5.87
N GLU A 93 -19.40 1.54 6.99
CA GLU A 93 -18.71 2.04 8.19
C GLU A 93 -17.20 2.13 7.94
N ALA A 94 -16.61 1.16 7.23
CA ALA A 94 -15.22 1.22 6.82
C ALA A 94 -14.95 2.40 5.87
N ILE A 95 -15.87 2.72 4.96
CA ILE A 95 -15.78 3.91 4.10
C ILE A 95 -15.79 5.18 4.94
N THR A 96 -16.73 5.30 5.90
CA THR A 96 -16.81 6.47 6.78
C THR A 96 -15.53 6.62 7.60
N PHE A 97 -14.99 5.52 8.13
CA PHE A 97 -13.72 5.55 8.85
C PHE A 97 -12.57 6.09 7.99
N PHE A 98 -12.48 5.66 6.73
CA PHE A 98 -11.44 6.15 5.81
C PHE A 98 -11.64 7.64 5.47
N GLU A 99 -12.87 8.08 5.27
CA GLU A 99 -13.21 9.50 5.03
C GLU A 99 -12.84 10.38 6.21
N ASP A 100 -13.10 9.94 7.44
CA ASP A 100 -12.75 10.67 8.66
C ASP A 100 -11.23 10.71 8.91
N PHE A 101 -10.52 9.66 8.50
CA PHE A 101 -9.09 9.52 8.78
C PHE A 101 -8.18 10.14 7.70
N TYR A 102 -8.63 10.12 6.44
CA TYR A 102 -7.84 10.59 5.30
C TYR A 102 -8.54 11.76 4.59
N GLU A 103 -7.97 12.95 4.69
CA GLU A 103 -8.48 14.16 4.02
C GLU A 103 -8.58 14.03 2.49
N ASP A 104 -7.76 13.16 1.89
CA ASP A 104 -7.71 12.90 0.46
C ASP A 104 -8.60 11.74 0.00
N PHE A 105 -9.51 11.25 0.85
CA PHE A 105 -10.40 10.15 0.52
C PHE A 105 -11.62 10.63 -0.30
N ASP A 106 -11.86 9.97 -1.41
CA ASP A 106 -13.01 10.22 -2.30
C ASP A 106 -14.11 9.19 -2.06
N ARG A 107 -15.08 9.55 -1.21
CA ARG A 107 -16.26 8.72 -0.91
C ARG A 107 -17.07 8.38 -2.15
N THR A 108 -17.29 9.37 -3.05
CA THR A 108 -18.08 9.18 -4.27
C THR A 108 -17.45 8.11 -5.16
N ARG A 109 -16.12 8.16 -5.31
CA ARG A 109 -15.34 7.16 -6.03
C ARG A 109 -15.46 5.78 -5.38
N ALA A 110 -15.35 5.69 -4.05
CA ALA A 110 -15.50 4.43 -3.32
C ALA A 110 -16.86 3.79 -3.57
N ILE A 111 -17.95 4.54 -3.43
CA ILE A 111 -19.32 4.06 -3.66
C ILE A 111 -19.49 3.61 -5.12
N SER A 112 -19.05 4.39 -6.10
CA SER A 112 -19.12 4.01 -7.52
C SER A 112 -18.36 2.71 -7.81
N MET A 113 -17.22 2.47 -7.15
CA MET A 113 -16.48 1.22 -7.31
C MET A 113 -17.19 0.03 -6.66
N LEU A 114 -17.84 0.21 -5.50
CA LEU A 114 -18.67 -0.83 -4.88
C LEU A 114 -19.82 -1.24 -5.79
N GLU A 115 -20.53 -0.26 -6.36
CA GLU A 115 -21.64 -0.50 -7.30
C GLU A 115 -21.19 -1.30 -8.53
N LYS A 116 -20.07 -0.90 -9.15
CA LYS A 116 -19.49 -1.62 -10.31
C LYS A 116 -19.09 -3.06 -10.00
N LEU A 117 -18.71 -3.35 -8.78
CA LEU A 117 -18.31 -4.68 -8.33
C LEU A 117 -19.46 -5.46 -7.65
N HIS A 118 -20.68 -4.90 -7.65
CA HIS A 118 -21.87 -5.47 -7.03
C HIS A 118 -21.66 -5.83 -5.55
N ILE A 119 -21.01 -4.94 -4.80
CA ILE A 119 -20.78 -5.10 -3.36
C ILE A 119 -21.75 -4.21 -2.61
N ASP A 120 -22.62 -4.80 -1.79
CA ASP A 120 -23.60 -4.08 -0.98
C ASP A 120 -22.89 -3.37 0.21
N PRO A 121 -22.95 -2.03 0.31
CA PRO A 121 -22.35 -1.27 1.41
C PRO A 121 -22.92 -1.63 2.79
N SER A 122 -24.14 -2.17 2.85
CA SER A 122 -24.79 -2.57 4.10
C SER A 122 -24.28 -3.92 4.65
N SER A 123 -23.60 -4.69 3.82
CA SER A 123 -23.05 -6.00 4.21
C SER A 123 -21.97 -5.87 5.28
N ARG A 124 -22.01 -6.80 6.25
CA ARG A 124 -20.92 -6.92 7.24
C ARG A 124 -19.68 -7.55 6.61
N ILE A 125 -18.50 -7.00 6.91
CA ILE A 125 -17.24 -7.47 6.34
C ILE A 125 -17.00 -8.96 6.63
N LYS A 126 -17.36 -9.44 7.81
CA LYS A 126 -17.24 -10.87 8.17
C LYS A 126 -18.01 -11.82 7.26
N THR A 127 -19.12 -11.36 6.65
CA THR A 127 -19.97 -12.21 5.79
C THR A 127 -19.48 -12.26 4.35
N LEU A 128 -18.53 -11.41 3.98
CA LEU A 128 -17.97 -11.35 2.63
C LEU A 128 -17.00 -12.51 2.40
N SER A 129 -16.95 -12.99 1.15
CA SER A 129 -15.91 -13.92 0.73
C SER A 129 -14.51 -13.28 0.86
N LYS A 130 -13.46 -14.09 0.95
CA LYS A 130 -12.09 -13.58 1.02
C LYS A 130 -11.78 -12.64 -0.15
N GLY A 131 -12.11 -13.03 -1.38
CA GLY A 131 -11.90 -12.20 -2.56
C GLY A 131 -12.69 -10.89 -2.53
N THR A 132 -13.91 -10.89 -1.96
CA THR A 132 -14.71 -9.68 -1.80
C THR A 132 -14.12 -8.76 -0.74
N LYS A 133 -13.61 -9.29 0.38
CA LYS A 133 -12.86 -8.51 1.38
C LYS A 133 -11.64 -7.83 0.77
N GLU A 134 -10.87 -8.56 -0.05
CA GLU A 134 -9.72 -8.01 -0.77
C GLU A 134 -10.13 -6.89 -1.75
N LYS A 135 -11.25 -7.04 -2.46
CA LYS A 135 -11.81 -5.98 -3.32
C LYS A 135 -12.21 -4.74 -2.53
N VAL A 136 -12.91 -4.90 -1.40
CA VAL A 136 -13.28 -3.76 -0.52
C VAL A 136 -12.03 -3.03 -0.05
N GLN A 137 -11.02 -3.74 0.40
CA GLN A 137 -9.75 -3.17 0.85
C GLN A 137 -9.05 -2.40 -0.30
N LEU A 138 -9.06 -2.95 -1.51
CA LEU A 138 -8.52 -2.29 -2.70
C LEU A 138 -9.29 -1.01 -3.03
N ILE A 139 -10.63 -1.03 -2.96
CA ILE A 139 -11.49 0.15 -3.18
C ILE A 139 -11.11 1.27 -2.21
N LEU A 140 -10.99 0.96 -0.92
CA LEU A 140 -10.64 1.95 0.10
C LEU A 140 -9.28 2.61 -0.20
N VAL A 141 -8.27 1.82 -0.56
CA VAL A 141 -6.94 2.34 -0.90
C VAL A 141 -6.95 3.15 -2.20
N MET A 142 -7.66 2.68 -3.24
CA MET A 142 -7.73 3.36 -4.54
C MET A 142 -8.63 4.60 -4.54
N SER A 143 -9.48 4.75 -3.53
CA SER A 143 -10.31 5.95 -3.36
C SER A 143 -9.59 7.09 -2.65
N ARG A 144 -8.33 6.90 -2.28
CA ARG A 144 -7.44 7.98 -1.90
C ARG A 144 -6.81 8.63 -3.14
N HIS A 145 -6.57 9.95 -3.08
CA HIS A 145 -5.82 10.67 -4.12
C HIS A 145 -4.30 10.53 -3.94
N ALA A 146 -3.84 9.54 -3.18
CA ALA A 146 -2.43 9.23 -2.97
C ALA A 146 -1.73 8.96 -4.31
N LYS A 147 -0.57 9.57 -4.53
CA LYS A 147 0.17 9.47 -5.81
C LYS A 147 0.87 8.13 -6.04
N PRO A 148 1.62 7.57 -5.09
CA PRO A 148 2.09 6.20 -5.18
C PRO A 148 1.16 5.26 -4.39
N VAL A 149 0.65 4.23 -5.04
CA VAL A 149 -0.07 3.12 -4.39
C VAL A 149 0.84 1.91 -4.43
N SER A 150 1.25 1.39 -3.28
CA SER A 150 1.98 0.13 -3.19
C SER A 150 1.03 -1.02 -2.86
N TYR A 151 1.04 -2.04 -3.70
CA TYR A 151 0.22 -3.24 -3.57
C TYR A 151 1.11 -4.47 -3.37
N THR A 152 0.89 -5.21 -2.29
CA THR A 152 1.70 -6.40 -1.94
C THR A 152 0.96 -7.70 -2.17
N HIS A 153 0.15 -7.81 -3.20
CA HIS A 153 -0.53 -9.08 -3.48
C HIS A 153 -0.09 -9.65 -4.84
N LEU A 154 0.95 -10.47 -4.83
CA LEU A 154 1.23 -11.42 -5.89
C LEU A 154 1.25 -12.81 -5.27
N ARG A 155 0.11 -13.51 -5.33
CA ARG A 155 0.12 -14.97 -5.27
C ARG A 155 0.66 -15.46 -6.61
N ALA A 156 1.91 -15.91 -6.63
CA ALA A 156 2.32 -16.90 -7.61
C ALA A 156 1.58 -18.20 -7.23
N HIS A 157 0.72 -18.67 -8.11
CA HIS A 157 0.26 -20.04 -8.13
C HIS A 157 1.37 -20.92 -8.71
#